data_97b0b20c91eeb948ea747820c95605c9
#
_entry.id   97b0b20c91eeb948ea747820c95605c9
#
_cell.length_a   1.000
_cell.length_b   1.000
_cell.length_c   1.000
_cell.angle_alpha   90.00
_cell.angle_beta   90.00
_cell.angle_gamma   90.00
#
_symmetry.space_group_name_H-M   'P 1'
#
loop_
_entity.id
_entity.type
_entity.pdbx_description
1 polymer ?
#
loop_
_entity_poly.entity_id
_entity_poly.type
_entity_poly.pdbx_seq_one_letter_code
_entity_poly.pdbx_strand_id
1 'polypeptide(L)'
;CSIPSHNLNEICEAAKLLIENRDICDEKILNVIKGPDFPTGGTIIEPQSNISQAYTDGKGSFRLRSNWFVEKKSSGTWQICIYEIPYQIQKSKIIEKIAELILNKKLIMISDVRDESSDDIRIIIEPKSRNIKPRDLMEILFRLTDLETRVQLNLNVLDENGTPNVMSIKNAIISWVDHRRNVLIRVKEFTLNKISHRLEVLESYLKVYINLDEIIAIIREDDNPKNSLIKKFKLSETQALAILDMKLRNLRKLEEQEIIIEKNKLLAEKFDLDKLLKSSTRQWKEITKQIDSIKAIFKNEISRRTIINNKNIEYKNDITLEIEKEPITVIVSKKGWIKTIKGHVSEFANVKFKEGDELKLYIFLSSTDNLSMFADNGKFYNIL
;
A
#
# COMPACT_ATOMS: atom_id res chain seq x y z
N CYS A 1 -8.65 -0.70 3.01
CA CYS A 1 -8.39 -0.04 1.72
C CYS A 1 -7.93 -1.10 0.72
N SER A 2 -8.54 -1.14 -0.46
CA SER A 2 -8.20 -2.12 -1.51
C SER A 2 -7.10 -1.61 -2.46
N ILE A 3 -6.41 -0.54 -2.11
CA ILE A 3 -5.26 -0.02 -2.87
C ILE A 3 -4.00 -0.36 -2.07
N PRO A 4 -3.13 -1.24 -2.60
CA PRO A 4 -1.87 -1.57 -1.93
C PRO A 4 -0.92 -0.37 -1.94
N SER A 5 0.05 -0.36 -1.01
CA SER A 5 1.11 0.63 -0.99
C SER A 5 2.01 0.52 -2.23
N HIS A 6 2.58 1.65 -2.64
CA HIS A 6 3.47 1.76 -3.79
C HIS A 6 4.76 2.47 -3.40
N ASN A 7 5.81 2.23 -4.16
CA ASN A 7 7.07 2.91 -3.96
C ASN A 7 6.94 4.40 -4.31
N LEU A 8 7.31 5.26 -3.35
CA LEU A 8 7.17 6.71 -3.49
C LEU A 8 7.98 7.26 -4.67
N ASN A 9 9.19 6.73 -4.90
CA ASN A 9 10.03 7.16 -5.99
C ASN A 9 9.40 6.83 -7.36
N GLU A 10 8.88 5.60 -7.51
CA GLU A 10 8.23 5.14 -8.74
C GLU A 10 7.01 6.02 -9.07
N ILE A 11 6.17 6.31 -8.08
CA ILE A 11 5.00 7.19 -8.27
C ILE A 11 5.40 8.63 -8.59
N CYS A 12 6.41 9.18 -7.93
CA CYS A 12 6.93 10.52 -8.21
C CYS A 12 7.50 10.63 -9.63
N GLU A 13 8.27 9.65 -10.08
CA GLU A 13 8.80 9.62 -11.45
C GLU A 13 7.68 9.47 -12.49
N ALA A 14 6.70 8.60 -12.26
CA ALA A 14 5.54 8.47 -13.13
C ALA A 14 4.74 9.78 -13.22
N ALA A 15 4.53 10.47 -12.11
CA ALA A 15 3.86 11.78 -12.08
C ALA A 15 4.63 12.84 -12.89
N LYS A 16 5.97 12.87 -12.81
CA LYS A 16 6.81 13.78 -13.59
C LYS A 16 6.73 13.49 -15.08
N LEU A 17 6.78 12.20 -15.48
CA LEU A 17 6.60 11.81 -16.87
C LEU A 17 5.24 12.25 -17.44
N LEU A 18 4.18 12.14 -16.64
CA LEU A 18 2.82 12.56 -17.03
C LEU A 18 2.65 14.09 -17.06
N ILE A 19 3.43 14.85 -16.27
CA ILE A 19 3.52 16.31 -16.38
C ILE A 19 4.20 16.72 -17.68
N GLU A 20 5.25 16.00 -18.10
CA GLU A 20 5.99 16.28 -19.32
C GLU A 20 5.21 15.87 -20.58
N ASN A 21 4.59 14.69 -20.55
CA ASN A 21 3.81 14.16 -21.67
C ASN A 21 2.60 13.37 -21.17
N ARG A 22 1.39 13.94 -21.32
CA ARG A 22 0.13 13.31 -20.90
C ARG A 22 -0.27 12.09 -21.74
N ASP A 23 0.14 12.09 -23.00
CA ASP A 23 -0.24 11.06 -23.98
C ASP A 23 0.75 9.88 -24.02
N ILE A 24 1.66 9.83 -23.03
CA ILE A 24 2.63 8.75 -22.90
C ILE A 24 1.90 7.40 -22.84
N CYS A 25 2.42 6.38 -23.52
CA CYS A 25 1.81 5.05 -23.53
C CYS A 25 1.88 4.40 -22.14
N ASP A 26 0.91 3.56 -21.81
CA ASP A 26 0.78 2.91 -20.52
C ASP A 26 2.00 2.03 -20.20
N GLU A 27 2.59 1.38 -21.20
CA GLU A 27 3.81 0.57 -21.03
C GLU A 27 4.98 1.35 -20.42
N LYS A 28 5.17 2.63 -20.81
CA LYS A 28 6.24 3.45 -20.25
C LYS A 28 5.99 3.80 -18.78
N ILE A 29 4.74 4.01 -18.39
CA ILE A 29 4.36 4.22 -16.99
C ILE A 29 4.57 2.93 -16.19
N LEU A 30 4.19 1.78 -16.74
CA LEU A 30 4.35 0.47 -16.11
C LEU A 30 5.81 0.01 -16.03
N ASN A 31 6.70 0.52 -16.87
CA ASN A 31 8.14 0.33 -16.72
C ASN A 31 8.73 1.09 -15.52
N VAL A 32 8.10 2.20 -15.14
CA VAL A 32 8.48 2.97 -13.95
C VAL A 32 7.81 2.40 -12.70
N ILE A 33 6.49 2.18 -12.75
CA ILE A 33 5.73 1.57 -11.63
C ILE A 33 5.73 0.06 -11.82
N LYS A 34 6.67 -0.60 -11.17
CA LYS A 34 6.86 -2.05 -11.34
C LYS A 34 5.74 -2.89 -10.71
N GLY A 35 5.10 -2.37 -9.66
CA GLY A 35 4.07 -3.09 -8.88
C GLY A 35 3.92 -2.52 -7.47
N PRO A 36 3.08 -3.11 -6.63
CA PRO A 36 2.98 -2.76 -5.23
C PRO A 36 4.32 -2.87 -4.50
N ASP A 37 4.51 -2.05 -3.48
CA ASP A 37 5.68 -2.07 -2.60
C ASP A 37 5.21 -2.00 -1.14
N PHE A 38 5.46 -3.07 -0.39
CA PHE A 38 4.97 -3.22 0.97
C PHE A 38 6.07 -2.89 1.98
N PRO A 39 5.73 -2.23 3.10
CA PRO A 39 6.71 -1.87 4.13
C PRO A 39 7.36 -3.08 4.79
N THR A 40 6.68 -4.24 4.81
CA THR A 40 7.17 -5.51 5.34
C THR A 40 7.94 -6.36 4.32
N GLY A 41 8.17 -5.85 3.10
CA GLY A 41 8.87 -6.58 2.05
C GLY A 41 8.03 -7.70 1.42
N GLY A 42 8.62 -8.86 1.27
CA GLY A 42 8.03 -10.02 0.60
C GLY A 42 8.29 -10.09 -0.90
N THR A 43 7.80 -11.15 -1.53
CA THR A 43 7.95 -11.36 -2.98
C THR A 43 6.59 -11.49 -3.66
N ILE A 44 6.32 -10.61 -4.63
CA ILE A 44 5.14 -10.73 -5.50
C ILE A 44 5.45 -11.76 -6.58
N ILE A 45 4.54 -12.73 -6.73
CA ILE A 45 4.64 -13.83 -7.70
C ILE A 45 3.48 -13.71 -8.67
N GLU A 46 3.67 -12.86 -9.65
CA GLU A 46 2.72 -12.69 -10.74
C GLU A 46 3.47 -12.42 -12.06
N PRO A 47 2.96 -12.94 -13.19
CA PRO A 47 3.47 -12.56 -14.51
C PRO A 47 3.34 -11.05 -14.73
N GLN A 48 4.32 -10.47 -15.42
CA GLN A 48 4.30 -9.04 -15.72
C GLN A 48 3.03 -8.62 -16.50
N SER A 49 2.51 -9.48 -17.35
CA SER A 49 1.26 -9.25 -18.08
C SER A 49 0.06 -9.04 -17.13
N ASN A 50 -0.04 -9.85 -16.06
CA ASN A 50 -1.13 -9.73 -15.08
C ASN A 50 -1.01 -8.43 -14.28
N ILE A 51 0.22 -8.04 -13.91
CA ILE A 51 0.47 -6.78 -13.21
C ILE A 51 0.08 -5.61 -14.11
N SER A 52 0.51 -5.64 -15.38
CA SER A 52 0.20 -4.60 -16.35
C SER A 52 -1.32 -4.48 -16.58
N GLN A 53 -1.99 -5.60 -16.78
CA GLN A 53 -3.43 -5.62 -16.98
C GLN A 53 -4.18 -5.09 -15.74
N ALA A 54 -3.80 -5.52 -14.53
CA ALA A 54 -4.42 -5.04 -13.29
C ALA A 54 -4.32 -3.52 -13.13
N TYR A 55 -3.20 -2.91 -13.52
CA TYR A 55 -3.03 -1.45 -13.48
C TYR A 55 -3.77 -0.71 -14.61
N THR A 56 -3.91 -1.32 -15.77
CA THR A 56 -4.70 -0.76 -16.88
C THR A 56 -6.19 -0.82 -16.57
N ASP A 57 -6.68 -1.95 -16.02
CA ASP A 57 -8.09 -2.14 -15.69
C ASP A 57 -8.48 -1.46 -14.36
N GLY A 58 -7.49 -1.09 -13.54
CA GLY A 58 -7.71 -0.56 -12.20
C GLY A 58 -8.21 -1.59 -11.18
N LYS A 59 -8.23 -2.88 -11.56
CA LYS A 59 -8.66 -4.00 -10.72
C LYS A 59 -7.77 -5.22 -10.94
N GLY A 60 -7.44 -5.91 -9.85
CA GLY A 60 -6.65 -7.13 -9.92
C GLY A 60 -6.34 -7.70 -8.55
N SER A 61 -5.53 -8.73 -8.52
CA SER A 61 -5.00 -9.31 -7.28
C SER A 61 -3.57 -9.80 -7.51
N PHE A 62 -2.75 -9.66 -6.49
CA PHE A 62 -1.34 -10.06 -6.51
C PHE A 62 -1.08 -11.08 -5.41
N ARG A 63 -0.33 -12.14 -5.73
CA ARG A 63 0.12 -13.10 -4.72
C ARG A 63 1.41 -12.57 -4.09
N LEU A 64 1.39 -12.40 -2.78
CA LEU A 64 2.52 -11.96 -1.98
C LEU A 64 2.97 -13.11 -1.10
N ARG A 65 4.25 -13.50 -1.23
CA ARG A 65 4.92 -14.54 -0.45
C ARG A 65 5.91 -13.98 0.54
N SER A 66 6.05 -14.68 1.64
CA SER A 66 7.13 -14.49 2.61
C SER A 66 8.51 -14.71 1.97
N ASN A 67 9.49 -13.96 2.44
CA ASN A 67 10.89 -14.19 2.10
C ASN A 67 11.57 -15.07 3.14
N TRP A 68 12.38 -16.01 2.67
CA TRP A 68 13.02 -17.01 3.49
C TRP A 68 14.38 -17.43 2.93
N PHE A 69 15.19 -18.02 3.78
CA PHE A 69 16.45 -18.65 3.38
C PHE A 69 16.73 -19.90 4.21
N VAL A 70 17.72 -20.69 3.76
CA VAL A 70 18.11 -21.94 4.42
C VAL A 70 19.39 -21.70 5.23
N GLU A 71 19.31 -22.02 6.52
CA GLU A 71 20.48 -22.04 7.40
C GLU A 71 20.97 -23.47 7.60
N LYS A 72 22.27 -23.69 7.43
CA LYS A 72 22.90 -24.97 7.73
C LYS A 72 23.35 -24.97 9.20
N LYS A 73 22.99 -26.01 9.94
CA LYS A 73 23.45 -26.22 11.31
C LYS A 73 24.81 -26.95 11.33
N SER A 74 25.58 -26.74 12.38
CA SER A 74 26.84 -27.44 12.62
C SER A 74 26.72 -28.97 12.68
N SER A 75 25.51 -29.46 13.02
CA SER A 75 25.16 -30.90 13.05
C SER A 75 24.94 -31.53 11.67
N GLY A 76 25.12 -30.78 10.57
CA GLY A 76 24.86 -31.26 9.20
C GLY A 76 23.36 -31.30 8.83
N THR A 77 22.50 -30.81 9.69
CA THR A 77 21.09 -30.56 9.41
C THR A 77 20.89 -29.12 8.87
N TRP A 78 19.68 -28.81 8.44
CA TRP A 78 19.32 -27.47 7.98
C TRP A 78 18.01 -27.02 8.60
N GLN A 79 17.77 -25.72 8.58
CA GLN A 79 16.52 -25.10 8.99
C GLN A 79 16.13 -24.00 8.02
N ILE A 80 14.83 -23.69 7.93
CA ILE A 80 14.33 -22.54 7.19
C ILE A 80 14.18 -21.38 8.16
N CYS A 81 14.71 -20.24 7.76
CA CYS A 81 14.49 -18.96 8.43
C CYS A 81 13.62 -18.08 7.57
N ILE A 82 12.43 -17.70 8.05
CA ILE A 82 11.54 -16.72 7.44
C ILE A 82 11.83 -15.39 8.10
N TYR A 83 12.24 -14.39 7.29
CA TYR A 83 12.63 -13.06 7.76
C TYR A 83 11.70 -11.95 7.33
N GLU A 84 10.79 -12.20 6.41
CA GLU A 84 9.71 -11.30 6.01
C GLU A 84 8.40 -12.07 5.88
N ILE A 85 7.30 -11.49 6.35
CA ILE A 85 5.96 -12.05 6.25
C ILE A 85 5.06 -11.12 5.43
N PRO A 86 3.98 -11.62 4.80
CA PRO A 86 3.07 -10.81 4.02
C PRO A 86 2.48 -9.65 4.85
N TYR A 87 2.26 -8.52 4.18
CA TYR A 87 1.71 -7.33 4.80
C TYR A 87 0.34 -7.60 5.44
N GLN A 88 0.11 -7.03 6.63
CA GLN A 88 -1.09 -7.19 7.46
C GLN A 88 -1.33 -8.60 8.04
N ILE A 89 -0.41 -9.53 7.89
CA ILE A 89 -0.52 -10.85 8.53
C ILE A 89 0.18 -10.84 9.89
N GLN A 90 -0.51 -11.36 10.90
CA GLN A 90 0.02 -11.47 12.25
C GLN A 90 0.94 -12.69 12.36
N LYS A 91 2.17 -12.48 12.83
CA LYS A 91 3.16 -13.53 13.03
C LYS A 91 2.65 -14.69 13.89
N SER A 92 1.97 -14.39 14.99
CA SER A 92 1.41 -15.39 15.91
C SER A 92 0.45 -16.35 15.20
N LYS A 93 -0.43 -15.82 14.34
CA LYS A 93 -1.39 -16.65 13.59
C LYS A 93 -0.73 -17.63 12.62
N ILE A 94 0.40 -17.22 12.01
CA ILE A 94 1.17 -18.12 11.13
C ILE A 94 1.74 -19.27 11.97
N ILE A 95 2.35 -18.96 13.11
CA ILE A 95 2.98 -19.95 13.99
C ILE A 95 1.93 -20.92 14.57
N GLU A 96 0.81 -20.38 15.06
CA GLU A 96 -0.32 -21.17 15.56
C GLU A 96 -0.86 -22.10 14.47
N LYS A 97 -1.02 -21.60 13.26
CA LYS A 97 -1.50 -22.39 12.12
C LYS A 97 -0.55 -23.52 11.75
N ILE A 98 0.76 -23.24 11.74
CA ILE A 98 1.77 -24.27 11.48
C ILE A 98 1.75 -25.32 12.59
N ALA A 99 1.68 -24.90 13.86
CA ALA A 99 1.61 -25.80 15.01
C ALA A 99 0.35 -26.68 14.97
N GLU A 100 -0.81 -26.09 14.64
CA GLU A 100 -2.06 -26.84 14.42
C GLU A 100 -1.93 -27.91 13.32
N LEU A 101 -1.31 -27.57 12.20
CA LEU A 101 -1.10 -28.48 11.07
C LEU A 101 -0.13 -29.62 11.42
N ILE A 102 0.87 -29.37 12.27
CA ILE A 102 1.78 -30.40 12.82
C ILE A 102 0.99 -31.36 13.75
N LEU A 103 0.23 -30.81 14.69
CA LEU A 103 -0.58 -31.60 15.63
C LEU A 103 -1.62 -32.48 14.89
N ASN A 104 -2.25 -31.92 13.87
CA ASN A 104 -3.22 -32.63 13.02
C ASN A 104 -2.57 -33.60 12.02
N LYS A 105 -1.25 -33.80 12.08
CA LYS A 105 -0.46 -34.66 11.16
C LYS A 105 -0.60 -34.30 9.67
N LYS A 106 -0.98 -33.06 9.36
CA LYS A 106 -1.05 -32.57 7.97
C LYS A 106 0.32 -32.10 7.46
N LEU A 107 1.24 -31.71 8.37
CA LEU A 107 2.63 -31.32 8.08
C LEU A 107 3.60 -32.30 8.76
N ILE A 108 3.66 -33.53 8.25
CA ILE A 108 4.51 -34.61 8.80
C ILE A 108 6.00 -34.28 8.60
N MET A 109 6.34 -33.44 7.64
CA MET A 109 7.72 -33.10 7.27
C MET A 109 8.40 -32.13 8.23
N ILE A 110 7.66 -31.48 9.14
CA ILE A 110 8.17 -30.50 10.09
C ILE A 110 8.28 -31.15 11.46
N SER A 111 9.41 -30.97 12.13
CA SER A 111 9.62 -31.42 13.52
C SER A 111 9.22 -30.34 14.52
N ASP A 112 9.56 -29.06 14.21
CA ASP A 112 9.33 -27.96 15.14
C ASP A 112 9.23 -26.62 14.42
N VAL A 113 8.51 -25.67 15.05
CA VAL A 113 8.41 -24.26 14.63
C VAL A 113 8.69 -23.37 15.84
N ARG A 114 9.62 -22.42 15.69
CA ARG A 114 10.01 -21.51 16.77
C ARG A 114 10.00 -20.06 16.29
N ASP A 115 9.62 -19.18 17.21
CA ASP A 115 9.75 -17.73 17.04
C ASP A 115 11.02 -17.25 17.74
N GLU A 116 11.99 -16.86 16.96
CA GLU A 116 13.25 -16.27 17.44
C GLU A 116 13.34 -14.77 17.10
N SER A 117 12.20 -14.13 16.81
CA SER A 117 12.17 -12.73 16.45
C SER A 117 12.52 -11.83 17.63
N SER A 118 13.29 -10.77 17.35
CA SER A 118 13.53 -9.63 18.25
C SER A 118 12.91 -8.37 17.63
N ASP A 119 13.73 -7.42 17.20
CA ASP A 119 13.30 -6.27 16.40
C ASP A 119 12.95 -6.68 14.98
N ASP A 120 13.67 -7.66 14.44
CA ASP A 120 13.44 -8.26 13.14
C ASP A 120 12.67 -9.58 13.24
N ILE A 121 11.89 -9.90 12.21
CA ILE A 121 11.16 -11.16 12.12
C ILE A 121 12.15 -12.30 11.87
N ARG A 122 12.04 -13.35 12.68
CA ARG A 122 12.83 -14.57 12.56
C ARG A 122 12.00 -15.78 13.00
N ILE A 123 11.32 -16.41 12.07
CA ILE A 123 10.57 -17.65 12.31
C ILE A 123 11.40 -18.82 11.78
N ILE A 124 11.73 -19.74 12.66
CA ILE A 124 12.53 -20.93 12.36
C ILE A 124 11.63 -22.14 12.19
N ILE A 125 11.83 -22.86 11.10
CA ILE A 125 11.13 -24.12 10.81
C ILE A 125 12.17 -25.23 10.65
N GLU A 126 12.06 -26.25 11.47
CA GLU A 126 12.95 -27.40 11.46
C GLU A 126 12.31 -28.58 10.71
N PRO A 127 12.97 -29.16 9.69
CA PRO A 127 12.49 -30.34 9.02
C PRO A 127 12.70 -31.60 9.89
N LYS A 128 11.82 -32.57 9.75
CA LYS A 128 11.94 -33.86 10.44
C LYS A 128 13.12 -34.71 9.88
N SER A 129 13.46 -34.52 8.62
CA SER A 129 14.55 -35.23 7.96
C SER A 129 15.39 -34.29 7.09
N ARG A 130 16.70 -34.51 7.07
CA ARG A 130 17.65 -33.79 6.20
C ARG A 130 17.43 -34.01 4.70
N ASN A 131 16.73 -35.09 4.35
CA ASN A 131 16.48 -35.46 2.95
C ASN A 131 15.35 -34.66 2.31
N ILE A 132 14.56 -33.95 3.11
CA ILE A 132 13.48 -33.10 2.63
C ILE A 132 14.09 -31.91 1.89
N LYS A 133 13.55 -31.57 0.70
CA LYS A 133 14.03 -30.40 -0.04
C LYS A 133 13.37 -29.12 0.53
N PRO A 134 14.17 -28.09 0.88
CA PRO A 134 13.62 -26.86 1.46
C PRO A 134 12.55 -26.18 0.61
N ARG A 135 12.72 -26.21 -0.72
CA ARG A 135 11.75 -25.61 -1.65
C ARG A 135 10.41 -26.30 -1.64
N ASP A 136 10.41 -27.64 -1.61
CA ASP A 136 9.17 -28.42 -1.60
C ASP A 136 8.41 -28.19 -0.29
N LEU A 137 9.14 -28.14 0.82
CA LEU A 137 8.56 -27.82 2.14
C LEU A 137 7.93 -26.42 2.15
N MET A 138 8.60 -25.42 1.60
CA MET A 138 8.04 -24.05 1.54
C MET A 138 6.83 -23.96 0.61
N GLU A 139 6.81 -24.69 -0.53
CA GLU A 139 5.62 -24.71 -1.40
C GLU A 139 4.38 -25.29 -0.70
N ILE A 140 4.58 -26.31 0.15
CA ILE A 140 3.51 -26.86 0.99
C ILE A 140 3.04 -25.83 2.01
N LEU A 141 3.97 -25.15 2.68
CA LEU A 141 3.66 -24.11 3.65
C LEU A 141 2.92 -22.92 3.02
N PHE A 142 3.31 -22.48 1.82
CA PHE A 142 2.62 -21.44 1.07
C PHE A 142 1.17 -21.81 0.72
N ARG A 143 0.89 -23.10 0.49
CA ARG A 143 -0.49 -23.58 0.20
C ARG A 143 -1.36 -23.72 1.44
N LEU A 144 -0.77 -24.05 2.60
CA LEU A 144 -1.51 -24.41 3.80
C LEU A 144 -1.59 -23.28 4.84
N THR A 145 -0.81 -22.20 4.66
CA THR A 145 -0.69 -21.12 5.63
C THR A 145 -0.74 -19.75 4.96
N ASP A 146 -0.88 -18.70 5.76
CA ASP A 146 -0.88 -17.30 5.30
C ASP A 146 0.55 -16.76 4.96
N LEU A 147 1.54 -17.66 4.79
CA LEU A 147 2.85 -17.29 4.25
C LEU A 147 2.78 -16.87 2.77
N GLU A 148 1.73 -17.28 2.05
CA GLU A 148 1.30 -16.70 0.77
C GLU A 148 -0.11 -16.12 0.95
N THR A 149 -0.30 -14.87 0.55
CA THR A 149 -1.59 -14.20 0.58
C THR A 149 -1.91 -13.53 -0.75
N ARG A 150 -3.19 -13.28 -0.99
CA ARG A 150 -3.64 -12.48 -2.14
C ARG A 150 -3.97 -11.07 -1.69
N VAL A 151 -3.25 -10.10 -2.23
CA VAL A 151 -3.52 -8.67 -2.03
C VAL A 151 -4.34 -8.17 -3.19
N GLN A 152 -5.48 -7.58 -2.89
CA GLN A 152 -6.37 -7.04 -3.92
C GLN A 152 -5.96 -5.62 -4.30
N LEU A 153 -6.04 -5.31 -5.60
CA LEU A 153 -5.99 -3.97 -6.16
C LEU A 153 -7.38 -3.59 -6.65
N ASN A 154 -7.90 -2.48 -6.15
CA ASN A 154 -9.12 -1.87 -6.67
C ASN A 154 -8.96 -0.34 -6.60
N LEU A 155 -8.62 0.28 -7.72
CA LEU A 155 -8.44 1.72 -7.86
C LEU A 155 -9.78 2.44 -8.02
N ASN A 156 -10.74 2.11 -7.15
CA ASN A 156 -11.98 2.88 -7.05
C ASN A 156 -11.70 4.15 -6.25
N VAL A 157 -11.54 5.25 -6.95
CA VAL A 157 -11.13 6.55 -6.41
C VAL A 157 -12.14 7.63 -6.80
N LEU A 158 -12.16 8.74 -6.06
CA LEU A 158 -12.95 9.90 -6.41
C LEU A 158 -12.21 10.72 -7.47
N ASP A 159 -12.92 11.11 -8.51
CA ASP A 159 -12.43 12.08 -9.49
C ASP A 159 -12.45 13.52 -8.95
N GLU A 160 -12.10 14.50 -9.78
CA GLU A 160 -12.10 15.93 -9.40
C GLU A 160 -13.49 16.43 -8.96
N ASN A 161 -14.56 15.78 -9.42
CA ASN A 161 -15.95 16.15 -9.10
C ASN A 161 -16.49 15.40 -7.88
N GLY A 162 -15.69 14.53 -7.27
CA GLY A 162 -16.10 13.70 -6.15
C GLY A 162 -16.91 12.45 -6.57
N THR A 163 -16.90 12.08 -7.86
CA THR A 163 -17.60 10.90 -8.37
C THR A 163 -16.69 9.67 -8.23
N PRO A 164 -17.16 8.56 -7.64
CA PRO A 164 -16.37 7.34 -7.52
C PRO A 164 -16.27 6.63 -8.88
N ASN A 165 -15.05 6.42 -9.33
CA ASN A 165 -14.74 5.72 -10.58
C ASN A 165 -13.58 4.74 -10.40
N VAL A 166 -13.64 3.62 -11.09
CA VAL A 166 -12.49 2.72 -11.21
C VAL A 166 -11.60 3.24 -12.32
N MET A 167 -10.38 3.64 -11.97
CA MET A 167 -9.44 4.25 -12.89
C MET A 167 -8.22 3.36 -13.11
N SER A 168 -7.60 3.45 -14.30
CA SER A 168 -6.24 2.96 -14.46
C SER A 168 -5.27 3.73 -13.58
N ILE A 169 -4.11 3.15 -13.25
CA ILE A 169 -3.10 3.84 -12.44
C ILE A 169 -2.64 5.14 -13.10
N LYS A 170 -2.53 5.16 -14.43
CA LYS A 170 -2.21 6.36 -15.22
C LYS A 170 -3.25 7.46 -15.00
N ASN A 171 -4.53 7.13 -15.16
CA ASN A 171 -5.62 8.10 -15.02
C ASN A 171 -5.75 8.60 -13.57
N ALA A 172 -5.53 7.74 -12.58
CA ALA A 172 -5.51 8.13 -11.18
C ALA A 172 -4.39 9.14 -10.88
N ILE A 173 -3.19 8.94 -11.44
CA ILE A 173 -2.07 9.88 -11.28
C ILE A 173 -2.35 11.19 -12.04
N ILE A 174 -2.92 11.15 -13.25
CA ILE A 174 -3.31 12.34 -14.00
C ILE A 174 -4.32 13.17 -13.20
N SER A 175 -5.38 12.54 -12.70
CA SER A 175 -6.38 13.21 -11.86
C SER A 175 -5.76 13.85 -10.63
N TRP A 176 -4.83 13.16 -9.97
CA TRP A 176 -4.12 13.71 -8.82
C TRP A 176 -3.25 14.92 -9.19
N VAL A 177 -2.51 14.85 -10.30
CA VAL A 177 -1.65 15.93 -10.78
C VAL A 177 -2.48 17.16 -11.15
N ASP A 178 -3.62 16.98 -11.82
CA ASP A 178 -4.54 18.06 -12.18
C ASP A 178 -5.18 18.69 -10.92
N HIS A 179 -5.63 17.88 -9.99
CA HIS A 179 -6.11 18.37 -8.69
C HIS A 179 -5.02 19.16 -7.95
N ARG A 180 -3.78 18.67 -7.96
CA ARG A 180 -2.65 19.37 -7.32
C ARG A 180 -2.39 20.74 -7.95
N ARG A 181 -2.52 20.85 -9.29
CA ARG A 181 -2.44 22.13 -9.99
C ARG A 181 -3.56 23.09 -9.56
N ASN A 182 -4.79 22.61 -9.49
CA ASN A 182 -5.93 23.42 -9.06
C ASN A 182 -5.76 23.93 -7.61
N VAL A 183 -5.23 23.08 -6.73
CA VAL A 183 -4.88 23.49 -5.35
C VAL A 183 -3.76 24.54 -5.36
N LEU A 184 -2.71 24.34 -6.18
CA LEU A 184 -1.63 25.32 -6.29
C LEU A 184 -2.16 26.71 -6.70
N ILE A 185 -3.02 26.75 -7.73
CA ILE A 185 -3.61 28.01 -8.22
C ILE A 185 -4.41 28.68 -7.08
N ARG A 186 -5.33 27.97 -6.44
CA ARG A 186 -6.14 28.53 -5.33
C ARG A 186 -5.30 29.05 -4.18
N VAL A 187 -4.23 28.33 -3.79
CA VAL A 187 -3.33 28.77 -2.73
C VAL A 187 -2.57 30.04 -3.12
N LYS A 188 -2.11 30.11 -4.39
CA LYS A 188 -1.37 31.28 -4.89
C LYS A 188 -2.28 32.48 -5.10
N GLU A 189 -3.51 32.32 -5.54
CA GLU A 189 -4.53 33.36 -5.63
C GLU A 189 -4.87 33.93 -4.24
N PHE A 190 -5.06 33.07 -3.25
CA PHE A 190 -5.30 33.50 -1.87
C PHE A 190 -4.11 34.30 -1.32
N THR A 191 -2.88 33.84 -1.59
CA THR A 191 -1.68 34.57 -1.18
C THR A 191 -1.57 35.92 -1.89
N LEU A 192 -1.89 35.98 -3.19
CA LEU A 192 -1.90 37.20 -3.98
C LEU A 192 -2.90 38.22 -3.42
N ASN A 193 -4.10 37.78 -3.07
CA ASN A 193 -5.13 38.63 -2.45
C ASN A 193 -4.65 39.17 -1.09
N LYS A 194 -4.04 38.34 -0.26
CA LYS A 194 -3.44 38.77 1.00
C LYS A 194 -2.37 39.83 0.81
N ILE A 195 -1.44 39.62 -0.12
CA ILE A 195 -0.36 40.57 -0.46
C ILE A 195 -0.95 41.88 -0.99
N SER A 196 -1.96 41.79 -1.88
CA SER A 196 -2.61 42.95 -2.46
C SER A 196 -3.29 43.81 -1.39
N HIS A 197 -4.01 43.19 -0.45
CA HIS A 197 -4.61 43.88 0.69
C HIS A 197 -3.53 44.52 1.60
N ARG A 198 -2.43 43.81 1.89
CA ARG A 198 -1.34 44.36 2.69
C ARG A 198 -0.67 45.53 1.99
N LEU A 199 -0.43 45.46 0.68
CA LEU A 199 0.11 46.56 -0.13
C LEU A 199 -0.80 47.80 -0.08
N GLU A 200 -2.12 47.62 -0.17
CA GLU A 200 -3.10 48.68 -0.07
C GLU A 200 -3.00 49.43 1.30
N VAL A 201 -2.84 48.67 2.39
CA VAL A 201 -2.62 49.25 3.73
C VAL A 201 -1.29 49.96 3.81
N LEU A 202 -0.17 49.37 3.31
CA LEU A 202 1.13 50.04 3.33
C LEU A 202 1.16 51.30 2.48
N GLU A 203 0.45 51.34 1.37
CA GLU A 203 0.31 52.54 0.54
C GLU A 203 -0.45 53.65 1.27
N SER A 204 -1.44 53.32 2.07
CA SER A 204 -2.14 54.28 2.91
C SER A 204 -1.21 54.87 3.96
N TYR A 205 -0.37 54.06 4.59
CA TYR A 205 0.59 54.54 5.58
C TYR A 205 1.63 55.49 4.95
N LEU A 206 2.15 55.19 3.77
CA LEU A 206 3.07 56.10 3.07
C LEU A 206 2.43 57.44 2.71
N LYS A 207 1.11 57.46 2.37
CA LYS A 207 0.38 58.72 2.16
C LYS A 207 0.26 59.56 3.44
N VAL A 208 0.14 58.90 4.61
CA VAL A 208 0.10 59.56 5.92
C VAL A 208 1.44 60.29 6.18
N TYR A 209 2.57 59.63 5.91
CA TYR A 209 3.89 60.26 6.14
C TYR A 209 4.09 61.53 5.31
N ILE A 210 3.56 61.57 4.10
CA ILE A 210 3.68 62.76 3.22
C ILE A 210 2.76 63.91 3.68
N ASN A 211 1.59 63.59 4.28
CA ASN A 211 0.55 64.57 4.58
C ASN A 211 0.16 64.52 6.07
N LEU A 212 1.15 64.34 6.96
CA LEU A 212 0.92 64.01 8.37
C LEU A 212 0.08 65.10 9.09
N ASP A 213 0.48 66.39 8.98
CA ASP A 213 -0.18 67.49 9.68
C ASP A 213 -1.65 67.63 9.24
N GLU A 214 -1.91 67.48 7.97
CA GLU A 214 -3.24 67.61 7.39
C GLU A 214 -4.17 66.43 7.78
N ILE A 215 -3.64 65.22 7.85
CA ILE A 215 -4.37 64.05 8.30
C ILE A 215 -4.69 64.13 9.79
N ILE A 216 -3.74 64.61 10.62
CA ILE A 216 -3.99 64.81 12.05
C ILE A 216 -5.04 65.89 12.27
N ALA A 217 -5.02 67.00 11.52
CA ALA A 217 -6.05 68.05 11.60
C ALA A 217 -7.44 67.47 11.27
N ILE A 218 -7.58 66.71 10.20
CA ILE A 218 -8.87 66.05 9.85
C ILE A 218 -9.37 65.09 10.95
N ILE A 219 -8.47 64.30 11.53
CA ILE A 219 -8.83 63.35 12.59
C ILE A 219 -9.30 64.07 13.85
N ARG A 220 -8.76 65.28 14.15
CA ARG A 220 -9.06 66.02 15.36
C ARG A 220 -10.26 66.93 15.23
N GLU A 221 -10.50 67.53 14.04
CA GLU A 221 -11.45 68.62 13.83
C GLU A 221 -12.73 68.22 13.12
N ASP A 222 -12.74 67.06 12.43
CA ASP A 222 -13.86 66.63 11.59
C ASP A 222 -14.80 65.66 12.33
N ASP A 223 -16.10 65.88 12.26
CA ASP A 223 -17.09 64.98 12.86
C ASP A 223 -17.15 63.60 12.20
N ASN A 224 -16.69 63.52 10.94
CA ASN A 224 -16.66 62.27 10.19
C ASN A 224 -15.31 62.06 9.45
N PRO A 225 -14.22 61.82 10.18
CA PRO A 225 -12.87 61.83 9.65
C PRO A 225 -12.67 60.77 8.55
N LYS A 226 -13.37 59.59 8.62
CA LYS A 226 -13.31 58.54 7.62
C LYS A 226 -13.72 59.08 6.23
N ASN A 227 -14.89 59.72 6.14
CA ASN A 227 -15.39 60.21 4.85
C ASN A 227 -14.56 61.37 4.30
N SER A 228 -14.02 62.21 5.14
CA SER A 228 -13.18 63.32 4.75
C SER A 228 -11.81 62.87 4.23
N LEU A 229 -11.21 61.85 4.86
CA LEU A 229 -9.99 61.19 4.36
C LEU A 229 -10.20 60.54 3.00
N ILE A 230 -11.33 59.81 2.83
CA ILE A 230 -11.67 59.17 1.53
C ILE A 230 -11.78 60.23 0.43
N LYS A 231 -12.56 61.31 0.67
CA LYS A 231 -12.80 62.34 -0.35
C LYS A 231 -11.51 63.12 -0.70
N LYS A 232 -10.77 63.53 0.31
CA LYS A 232 -9.60 64.42 0.11
C LYS A 232 -8.40 63.71 -0.49
N PHE A 233 -8.07 62.51 -0.01
CA PHE A 233 -6.88 61.78 -0.45
C PHE A 233 -7.20 60.67 -1.45
N LYS A 234 -8.46 60.54 -1.92
CA LYS A 234 -8.92 59.49 -2.83
C LYS A 234 -8.53 58.11 -2.33
N LEU A 235 -8.86 57.82 -1.06
CA LEU A 235 -8.54 56.56 -0.40
C LEU A 235 -9.73 55.58 -0.56
N SER A 236 -9.40 54.29 -0.51
CA SER A 236 -10.44 53.27 -0.31
C SER A 236 -10.93 53.26 1.16
N GLU A 237 -12.06 52.62 1.40
CA GLU A 237 -12.59 52.49 2.76
C GLU A 237 -11.62 51.72 3.67
N THR A 238 -10.99 50.67 3.15
CA THR A 238 -9.95 49.90 3.84
C THR A 238 -8.72 50.73 4.16
N GLN A 239 -8.29 51.59 3.24
CA GLN A 239 -7.19 52.49 3.45
C GLN A 239 -7.48 53.57 4.54
N ALA A 240 -8.68 54.16 4.52
CA ALA A 240 -9.09 55.13 5.52
C ALA A 240 -9.20 54.50 6.92
N LEU A 241 -9.75 53.32 7.05
CA LEU A 241 -9.81 52.58 8.31
C LEU A 241 -8.39 52.27 8.83
N ALA A 242 -7.50 51.78 7.96
CA ALA A 242 -6.12 51.48 8.31
C ALA A 242 -5.36 52.68 8.84
N ILE A 243 -5.65 53.88 8.30
CA ILE A 243 -5.06 55.17 8.79
C ILE A 243 -5.61 55.49 10.18
N LEU A 244 -6.92 55.37 10.40
CA LEU A 244 -7.54 55.66 11.70
C LEU A 244 -7.07 54.69 12.80
N ASP A 245 -6.81 53.45 12.45
CA ASP A 245 -6.31 52.42 13.36
C ASP A 245 -4.80 52.46 13.57
N MET A 246 -4.08 53.40 12.91
CA MET A 246 -2.64 53.49 13.00
C MET A 246 -2.19 53.91 14.40
N LYS A 247 -1.24 53.20 14.97
CA LYS A 247 -0.65 53.54 16.26
C LYS A 247 0.31 54.70 16.09
N LEU A 248 0.29 55.70 17.01
CA LEU A 248 1.16 56.86 16.98
C LEU A 248 2.67 56.53 16.91
N ARG A 249 3.09 55.40 17.48
CA ARG A 249 4.48 54.94 17.40
C ARG A 249 4.93 54.67 15.97
N ASN A 250 4.02 54.27 15.08
CA ASN A 250 4.32 53.97 13.68
C ASN A 250 4.63 55.22 12.84
N LEU A 251 4.49 56.40 13.40
CA LEU A 251 4.81 57.67 12.73
C LEU A 251 6.31 58.05 12.78
N ARG A 252 7.16 57.18 13.32
CA ARG A 252 8.61 57.41 13.36
C ARG A 252 9.27 57.21 11.99
N LYS A 253 10.29 58.03 11.66
CA LYS A 253 11.07 57.92 10.41
C LYS A 253 11.70 56.53 10.17
N LEU A 254 12.08 55.85 11.23
CA LEU A 254 12.62 54.48 11.11
C LEU A 254 11.58 53.48 10.59
N GLU A 255 10.34 53.61 11.00
CA GLU A 255 9.23 52.73 10.56
C GLU A 255 8.82 53.03 9.12
N GLU A 256 8.97 54.28 8.62
CA GLU A 256 8.77 54.61 7.21
C GLU A 256 9.71 53.79 6.30
N GLN A 257 10.99 53.68 6.65
CA GLN A 257 11.95 52.89 5.89
C GLN A 257 11.59 51.38 5.89
N GLU A 258 11.17 50.84 7.04
CA GLU A 258 10.72 49.47 7.15
C GLU A 258 9.49 49.17 6.27
N ILE A 259 8.54 50.13 6.24
CA ILE A 259 7.35 50.06 5.38
C ILE A 259 7.73 50.04 3.90
N ILE A 260 8.69 50.89 3.49
CA ILE A 260 9.17 50.88 2.11
C ILE A 260 9.86 49.58 1.74
N ILE A 261 10.69 49.03 2.63
CA ILE A 261 11.35 47.75 2.43
C ILE A 261 10.31 46.62 2.31
N GLU A 262 9.32 46.56 3.22
CA GLU A 262 8.23 45.59 3.18
C GLU A 262 7.44 45.70 1.88
N LYS A 263 7.07 46.94 1.49
CA LYS A 263 6.34 47.22 0.24
C LYS A 263 7.09 46.68 -0.98
N ASN A 264 8.37 46.98 -1.11
CA ASN A 264 9.19 46.54 -2.24
C ASN A 264 9.31 45.01 -2.30
N LYS A 265 9.47 44.35 -1.15
CA LYS A 265 9.49 42.90 -1.04
C LYS A 265 8.16 42.27 -1.50
N LEU A 266 7.04 42.82 -1.02
CA LEU A 266 5.70 42.33 -1.38
C LEU A 266 5.37 42.60 -2.85
N LEU A 267 5.83 43.71 -3.44
CA LEU A 267 5.68 43.98 -4.88
C LEU A 267 6.43 42.96 -5.74
N ALA A 268 7.66 42.63 -5.35
CA ALA A 268 8.42 41.58 -6.04
C ALA A 268 7.73 40.23 -5.95
N GLU A 269 7.24 39.84 -4.75
CA GLU A 269 6.50 38.60 -4.54
C GLU A 269 5.19 38.58 -5.35
N LYS A 270 4.43 39.69 -5.35
CA LYS A 270 3.23 39.86 -6.18
C LYS A 270 3.53 39.64 -7.65
N PHE A 271 4.58 40.21 -8.18
CA PHE A 271 4.99 40.10 -9.57
C PHE A 271 5.32 38.62 -9.94
N ASP A 272 6.01 37.91 -9.05
CA ASP A 272 6.36 36.52 -9.29
C ASP A 272 5.11 35.60 -9.23
N LEU A 273 4.18 35.87 -8.28
CA LEU A 273 2.89 35.17 -8.22
C LEU A 273 2.03 35.42 -9.46
N ASP A 274 1.94 36.66 -9.93
CA ASP A 274 1.21 37.01 -11.15
C ASP A 274 1.78 36.27 -12.38
N LYS A 275 3.10 36.19 -12.49
CA LYS A 275 3.78 35.44 -13.56
C LYS A 275 3.49 33.94 -13.49
N LEU A 276 3.43 33.38 -12.26
CA LEU A 276 3.13 31.97 -12.05
C LEU A 276 1.68 31.66 -12.40
N LEU A 277 0.74 32.50 -11.94
CA LEU A 277 -0.69 32.30 -12.21
C LEU A 277 -1.04 32.40 -13.72
N LYS A 278 -0.37 33.27 -14.44
CA LYS A 278 -0.58 33.47 -15.90
C LYS A 278 0.10 32.40 -16.78
N SER A 279 1.00 31.57 -16.25
CA SER A 279 1.80 30.65 -17.06
C SER A 279 1.61 29.20 -16.61
N SER A 280 0.92 28.40 -17.44
CA SER A 280 0.76 26.96 -17.24
C SER A 280 2.12 26.25 -17.10
N THR A 281 3.10 26.60 -17.90
CA THR A 281 4.45 26.00 -17.85
C THR A 281 5.13 26.27 -16.51
N ARG A 282 4.97 27.47 -15.91
CA ARG A 282 5.51 27.78 -14.59
C ARG A 282 4.80 27.00 -13.49
N GLN A 283 3.48 26.83 -13.60
CA GLN A 283 2.70 26.04 -12.66
C GLN A 283 3.19 24.59 -12.63
N TRP A 284 3.40 23.98 -13.79
CA TRP A 284 3.93 22.61 -13.88
C TRP A 284 5.35 22.48 -13.33
N LYS A 285 6.23 23.43 -13.64
CA LYS A 285 7.58 23.47 -13.05
C LYS A 285 7.55 23.55 -11.52
N GLU A 286 6.62 24.31 -10.97
CA GLU A 286 6.49 24.45 -9.52
C GLU A 286 6.01 23.13 -8.87
N ILE A 287 5.06 22.42 -9.53
CA ILE A 287 4.61 21.09 -9.08
C ILE A 287 5.77 20.10 -9.13
N THR A 288 6.54 20.08 -10.23
CA THR A 288 7.72 19.23 -10.34
C THR A 288 8.72 19.47 -9.23
N LYS A 289 9.00 20.75 -8.88
CA LYS A 289 9.85 21.10 -7.72
C LYS A 289 9.29 20.58 -6.39
N GLN A 290 7.98 20.65 -6.19
CA GLN A 290 7.35 20.11 -4.99
C GLN A 290 7.50 18.59 -4.90
N ILE A 291 7.35 17.87 -6.03
CA ILE A 291 7.59 16.42 -6.11
C ILE A 291 9.06 16.10 -5.79
N ASP A 292 10.01 16.86 -6.35
CA ASP A 292 11.44 16.65 -6.08
C ASP A 292 11.81 16.94 -4.62
N SER A 293 11.17 17.93 -3.99
CA SER A 293 11.37 18.19 -2.55
C SER A 293 10.84 17.05 -1.68
N ILE A 294 9.69 16.44 -2.03
CA ILE A 294 9.18 15.25 -1.34
C ILE A 294 10.18 14.10 -1.48
N LYS A 295 10.70 13.85 -2.68
CA LYS A 295 11.73 12.82 -2.89
C LYS A 295 12.99 13.07 -2.05
N ALA A 296 13.41 14.31 -1.93
CA ALA A 296 14.60 14.68 -1.13
C ALA A 296 14.39 14.42 0.37
N ILE A 297 13.21 14.71 0.91
CA ILE A 297 12.85 14.44 2.32
C ILE A 297 12.91 12.95 2.63
N PHE A 298 12.38 12.11 1.76
CA PHE A 298 12.28 10.66 1.97
C PHE A 298 13.43 9.85 1.36
N LYS A 299 14.53 10.49 0.96
CA LYS A 299 15.64 9.89 0.20
C LYS A 299 16.16 8.56 0.79
N ASN A 300 16.19 8.41 2.10
CA ASN A 300 16.67 7.21 2.79
C ASN A 300 15.65 6.06 2.82
N GLU A 301 14.38 6.34 2.53
CA GLU A 301 13.27 5.39 2.63
C GLU A 301 12.71 4.96 1.26
N ILE A 302 13.30 5.48 0.17
CA ILE A 302 12.80 5.32 -1.21
C ILE A 302 13.17 3.96 -1.83
N SER A 303 14.06 3.19 -1.23
CA SER A 303 14.44 1.89 -1.76
C SER A 303 13.26 0.92 -1.75
N ARG A 304 13.03 0.26 -2.90
CA ARG A 304 12.00 -0.76 -3.01
C ARG A 304 12.30 -1.94 -2.09
N ARG A 305 11.31 -2.36 -1.29
CA ARG A 305 11.42 -3.48 -0.34
C ARG A 305 10.86 -4.77 -0.93
N THR A 306 9.74 -4.69 -1.65
CA THR A 306 9.07 -5.87 -2.22
C THR A 306 9.75 -6.31 -3.51
N ILE A 307 10.11 -7.57 -3.59
CA ILE A 307 10.71 -8.19 -4.78
C ILE A 307 9.58 -8.60 -5.74
N ILE A 308 9.77 -8.41 -7.04
CA ILE A 308 8.85 -8.91 -8.06
C ILE A 308 9.51 -10.06 -8.79
N ASN A 309 8.88 -11.22 -8.75
CA ASN A 309 9.31 -12.41 -9.47
C ASN A 309 8.34 -12.73 -10.61
N ASN A 310 8.72 -12.34 -11.81
CA ASN A 310 7.92 -12.51 -13.02
C ASN A 310 7.91 -13.94 -13.58
N LYS A 311 8.56 -14.89 -12.91
CA LYS A 311 8.56 -16.29 -13.36
C LYS A 311 7.18 -16.90 -13.11
N ASN A 312 6.60 -17.48 -14.17
CA ASN A 312 5.45 -18.37 -14.00
C ASN A 312 5.91 -19.53 -13.11
N ILE A 313 5.44 -19.55 -11.87
CA ILE A 313 5.61 -20.74 -11.05
C ILE A 313 4.52 -21.71 -11.51
N GLU A 314 4.92 -22.64 -12.38
CA GLU A 314 4.11 -23.83 -12.62
C GLU A 314 3.97 -24.56 -11.29
N TYR A 315 2.77 -24.52 -10.73
CA TYR A 315 2.46 -25.41 -9.62
C TYR A 315 2.57 -26.84 -10.14
N LYS A 316 3.65 -27.52 -9.79
CA LYS A 316 3.66 -28.97 -9.92
C LYS A 316 2.52 -29.50 -9.04
N ASN A 317 1.43 -29.90 -9.68
CA ASN A 317 0.27 -30.49 -9.00
C ASN A 317 0.62 -31.79 -8.24
N ASP A 318 1.86 -32.28 -8.44
CA ASP A 318 2.33 -33.57 -7.93
C ASP A 318 3.27 -33.46 -6.71
N ILE A 319 3.11 -32.41 -5.85
CA ILE A 319 3.63 -32.57 -4.51
C ILE A 319 2.62 -33.45 -3.77
N THR A 320 2.61 -34.72 -4.11
CA THR A 320 2.02 -35.74 -3.27
C THR A 320 2.71 -35.67 -1.93
N LEU A 321 1.97 -35.24 -0.89
CA LEU A 321 2.38 -35.52 0.47
C LEU A 321 2.74 -36.99 0.47
N GLU A 322 3.99 -37.36 0.74
CA GLU A 322 4.34 -38.76 1.03
C GLU A 322 3.54 -39.14 2.28
N ILE A 323 2.32 -39.60 2.06
CA ILE A 323 1.52 -40.23 3.10
C ILE A 323 2.31 -41.47 3.47
N GLU A 324 2.75 -41.57 4.72
CA GLU A 324 3.45 -42.75 5.22
C GLU A 324 2.58 -43.96 4.86
N LYS A 325 3.18 -44.92 4.10
CA LYS A 325 2.51 -46.20 3.80
C LYS A 325 2.38 -46.97 5.08
N GLU A 326 1.23 -46.87 5.74
CA GLU A 326 0.88 -47.68 6.88
C GLU A 326 0.08 -48.90 6.37
N PRO A 327 0.41 -50.11 6.83
CA PRO A 327 -0.43 -51.28 6.53
C PRO A 327 -1.80 -51.12 7.21
N ILE A 328 -2.85 -51.34 6.46
CA ILE A 328 -4.23 -51.30 6.93
C ILE A 328 -4.98 -52.55 6.50
N THR A 329 -5.98 -52.92 7.30
CA THR A 329 -6.95 -53.96 6.92
C THR A 329 -8.31 -53.32 6.72
N VAL A 330 -8.85 -53.40 5.52
CA VAL A 330 -10.20 -52.95 5.20
C VAL A 330 -11.15 -54.12 5.39
N ILE A 331 -12.19 -53.90 6.16
CA ILE A 331 -13.25 -54.87 6.48
C ILE A 331 -14.53 -54.40 5.82
N VAL A 332 -15.22 -55.34 5.13
CA VAL A 332 -16.51 -55.07 4.53
C VAL A 332 -17.53 -56.03 5.16
N SER A 333 -18.62 -55.50 5.69
CA SER A 333 -19.71 -56.28 6.30
C SER A 333 -20.70 -56.78 5.25
N LYS A 334 -21.55 -57.78 5.62
CA LYS A 334 -22.62 -58.30 4.77
C LYS A 334 -23.63 -57.22 4.33
N LYS A 335 -23.89 -56.23 5.18
CA LYS A 335 -24.77 -55.09 4.87
C LYS A 335 -24.07 -53.94 4.15
N GLY A 336 -22.80 -54.11 3.72
CA GLY A 336 -22.06 -53.14 2.91
C GLY A 336 -21.36 -52.01 3.72
N TRP A 337 -21.25 -52.15 5.04
CA TRP A 337 -20.46 -51.21 5.85
C TRP A 337 -18.95 -51.46 5.69
N ILE A 338 -18.18 -50.42 5.57
CA ILE A 338 -16.72 -50.48 5.42
C ILE A 338 -16.07 -49.87 6.63
N LYS A 339 -15.04 -50.55 7.17
CA LYS A 339 -14.24 -50.08 8.30
C LYS A 339 -12.78 -50.40 8.05
N THR A 340 -11.88 -49.49 8.45
CA THR A 340 -10.43 -49.71 8.40
C THR A 340 -9.88 -49.96 9.79
N ILE A 341 -8.88 -50.84 9.88
CA ILE A 341 -8.11 -51.13 11.08
C ILE A 341 -6.63 -50.96 10.74
N LYS A 342 -5.86 -50.39 11.66
CA LYS A 342 -4.39 -50.28 11.53
C LYS A 342 -3.72 -51.63 11.61
N GLY A 343 -2.76 -51.87 10.71
CA GLY A 343 -2.02 -53.12 10.60
C GLY A 343 -2.76 -54.20 9.76
N HIS A 344 -2.01 -55.23 9.38
CA HIS A 344 -2.59 -56.45 8.74
C HIS A 344 -3.08 -57.36 9.83
N VAL A 345 -4.38 -57.30 10.14
CA VAL A 345 -5.05 -58.07 11.19
C VAL A 345 -5.88 -59.20 10.56
N SER A 346 -5.67 -60.43 10.98
CA SER A 346 -6.42 -61.62 10.53
C SER A 346 -7.46 -62.09 11.53
N GLU A 347 -7.42 -61.62 12.78
CA GLU A 347 -8.38 -61.99 13.82
C GLU A 347 -9.34 -60.84 14.09
N PHE A 348 -10.64 -61.08 13.87
CA PHE A 348 -11.68 -60.05 13.94
C PHE A 348 -12.63 -60.22 15.15
N ALA A 349 -12.25 -61.02 16.15
CA ALA A 349 -13.07 -61.32 17.35
C ALA A 349 -13.47 -60.04 18.11
N ASN A 350 -12.64 -59.00 18.07
CA ASN A 350 -12.86 -57.73 18.77
C ASN A 350 -13.54 -56.65 17.91
N VAL A 351 -13.90 -56.93 16.66
CA VAL A 351 -14.54 -55.97 15.77
C VAL A 351 -16.05 -55.94 16.02
N LYS A 352 -16.55 -54.83 16.54
CA LYS A 352 -17.99 -54.63 16.73
C LYS A 352 -18.65 -54.31 15.41
N PHE A 353 -19.58 -55.16 14.98
CA PHE A 353 -20.51 -54.91 13.88
C PHE A 353 -21.83 -54.37 14.43
N LYS A 354 -22.67 -53.78 13.56
CA LYS A 354 -24.04 -53.41 13.93
C LYS A 354 -24.89 -54.67 14.15
N GLU A 355 -25.97 -54.53 14.92
CA GLU A 355 -26.86 -55.62 15.27
C GLU A 355 -27.40 -56.34 14.02
N GLY A 356 -27.17 -57.66 13.93
CA GLY A 356 -27.54 -58.49 12.79
C GLY A 356 -26.67 -58.28 11.54
N ASP A 357 -25.42 -57.79 11.70
CA ASP A 357 -24.44 -57.69 10.61
C ASP A 357 -23.18 -58.49 10.93
N GLU A 358 -22.53 -59.02 9.93
CA GLU A 358 -21.36 -59.88 10.06
C GLU A 358 -20.29 -59.53 9.03
N LEU A 359 -19.07 -60.04 9.22
CA LEU A 359 -17.97 -59.93 8.29
C LEU A 359 -18.33 -60.62 6.95
N LYS A 360 -18.18 -59.91 5.82
CA LYS A 360 -18.29 -60.43 4.46
C LYS A 360 -16.93 -60.78 3.87
N LEU A 361 -16.01 -59.78 3.91
CA LEU A 361 -14.65 -59.96 3.41
C LEU A 361 -13.70 -58.94 4.08
N TYR A 362 -12.42 -59.24 4.04
CA TYR A 362 -11.37 -58.30 4.43
C TYR A 362 -10.26 -58.28 3.39
N ILE A 363 -9.55 -57.17 3.28
CA ILE A 363 -8.50 -56.95 2.30
C ILE A 363 -7.34 -56.25 3.02
N PHE A 364 -6.12 -56.75 2.81
CA PHE A 364 -4.90 -56.07 3.28
C PHE A 364 -4.47 -55.05 2.25
N LEU A 365 -4.34 -53.81 2.67
CA LEU A 365 -3.98 -52.68 1.84
C LEU A 365 -2.94 -51.81 2.55
N SER A 366 -2.37 -50.87 1.83
CA SER A 366 -1.63 -49.76 2.40
C SER A 366 -2.52 -48.51 2.43
N SER A 367 -2.26 -47.59 3.36
CA SER A 367 -3.02 -46.33 3.48
C SER A 367 -3.02 -45.46 2.22
N THR A 368 -2.18 -45.78 1.25
CA THR A 368 -2.03 -45.08 -0.04
C THR A 368 -2.69 -45.82 -1.21
N ASP A 369 -3.30 -47.02 -0.97
CA ASP A 369 -3.91 -47.81 -2.02
C ASP A 369 -5.33 -47.32 -2.30
N ASN A 370 -5.75 -47.33 -3.56
CA ASN A 370 -7.11 -47.03 -3.98
C ASN A 370 -7.96 -48.26 -3.95
N LEU A 371 -9.06 -48.25 -3.21
CA LEU A 371 -10.03 -49.32 -3.19
C LEU A 371 -11.18 -48.99 -4.14
N SER A 372 -11.26 -49.74 -5.25
CA SER A 372 -12.39 -49.65 -6.18
C SER A 372 -13.40 -50.74 -5.87
N MET A 373 -14.66 -50.36 -5.73
CA MET A 373 -15.77 -51.26 -5.44
C MET A 373 -16.87 -51.11 -6.47
N PHE A 374 -17.39 -52.23 -6.91
CA PHE A 374 -18.57 -52.31 -7.75
C PHE A 374 -19.80 -52.71 -6.89
N ALA A 375 -20.80 -51.87 -6.86
CA ALA A 375 -21.98 -52.04 -6.04
C ALA A 375 -23.16 -52.62 -6.85
N ASP A 376 -24.12 -53.26 -6.17
CA ASP A 376 -25.31 -53.90 -6.77
C ASP A 376 -26.18 -52.90 -7.57
N ASN A 377 -26.04 -51.61 -7.32
CA ASN A 377 -26.71 -50.55 -8.09
C ASN A 377 -26.03 -50.23 -9.45
N GLY A 378 -25.03 -51.02 -9.87
CA GLY A 378 -24.30 -50.84 -11.12
C GLY A 378 -23.29 -49.69 -11.12
N LYS A 379 -22.96 -49.10 -9.96
CA LYS A 379 -22.01 -47.97 -9.85
C LYS A 379 -20.68 -48.41 -9.27
N PHE A 380 -19.61 -47.82 -9.78
CA PHE A 380 -18.30 -47.94 -9.20
C PHE A 380 -18.06 -46.80 -8.17
N TYR A 381 -17.47 -47.16 -7.04
CA TYR A 381 -17.04 -46.26 -5.99
C TYR A 381 -15.55 -46.42 -5.78
N ASN A 382 -14.79 -45.31 -5.86
CA ASN A 382 -13.39 -45.27 -5.50
C ASN A 382 -13.26 -44.62 -4.13
N ILE A 383 -12.62 -45.33 -3.20
CA ILE A 383 -12.28 -44.84 -1.87
C ILE A 383 -10.75 -44.67 -1.82
N LEU A 384 -10.31 -43.47 -1.48
CA LEU A 384 -8.90 -43.10 -1.27
C LEU A 384 -8.51 -43.39 0.18
#